data_340265e4e9949408d35edc5b9f2fcf66
#
_entry.id   340265e4e9949408d35edc5b9f2fcf66
#
_cell.length_a   1.000
_cell.length_b   1.000
_cell.length_c   1.000
_cell.angle_alpha   90.00
_cell.angle_beta   90.00
_cell.angle_gamma   90.00
#
_symmetry.space_group_name_H-M   'P 1'
#
loop_
_entity.id
_entity.type
_entity.pdbx_description
1 polymer ?
#
loop_
_entity_poly.entity_id
_entity_poly.type
_entity_poly.pdbx_seq_one_letter_code
_entity_poly.pdbx_strand_id
1 'polypeptide(L)'
;ALEILQLAGGPDAQVMTANKGYADLFEVVQKNMCEAPPEQHEAWLIHWLEEIGRNAIQFYQQGISLAAFFGEILVVFAEACARPRRFRIAAVVRQMYEVWVRALVIVGVLCFLIGVVIAYQGVQQLRQFGAETFSVEAVGIAMFRELGVLLTAIIVAGRSGSAFTAQIGTMQVNQEVDAMRTIGLNPIEWLVLPRIMALIVSMPLLAFWGDMTGVLGGAVACTIYLDFTFVQFFDRLRDTVGPWHFYTGMIKAPVFGAVIAIIGCFEGLQVRGSAESVGQLTTKSVVESIFCVIVLDAIFSIIFLLADV
;
A
#
# COMPACT_ATOMS: atom_id res chain seq x y z
N ALA A 1 8.01 -1.19 -40.44
CA ALA A 1 7.70 -1.02 -41.88
C ALA A 1 6.43 -0.18 -42.07
N LEU A 2 5.34 -0.48 -41.37
CA LEU A 2 4.07 0.27 -41.42
C LEU A 2 4.25 1.73 -40.93
N GLU A 3 4.97 1.96 -39.85
CA GLU A 3 5.28 3.31 -39.37
C GLU A 3 6.10 4.13 -40.35
N ILE A 4 7.05 3.51 -41.06
CA ILE A 4 7.88 4.18 -42.06
C ILE A 4 7.04 4.56 -43.28
N LEU A 5 6.09 3.74 -43.69
CA LEU A 5 5.17 4.06 -44.79
C LEU A 5 4.17 5.17 -44.43
N GLN A 6 3.68 5.22 -43.21
CA GLN A 6 2.84 6.31 -42.70
C GLN A 6 3.60 7.65 -42.63
N LEU A 7 4.86 7.61 -42.21
CA LEU A 7 5.75 8.80 -42.19
C LEU A 7 6.16 9.26 -43.58
N ALA A 8 6.15 8.38 -44.60
CA ALA A 8 6.56 8.67 -45.98
C ALA A 8 5.43 9.17 -46.89
N GLY A 9 4.22 9.37 -46.37
CA GLY A 9 3.09 9.94 -47.16
C GLY A 9 1.96 8.97 -47.51
N GLY A 10 1.85 7.85 -46.83
CA GLY A 10 0.73 6.92 -46.98
C GLY A 10 0.87 5.94 -48.16
N PRO A 11 -0.28 5.43 -48.66
CA PRO A 11 -0.30 4.36 -49.67
C PRO A 11 0.29 4.74 -51.04
N ASP A 12 0.39 6.03 -51.36
CA ASP A 12 0.96 6.53 -52.62
C ASP A 12 2.46 6.83 -52.56
N ALA A 13 3.14 6.52 -51.49
CA ALA A 13 4.57 6.77 -51.32
C ALA A 13 5.43 5.87 -52.25
N GLN A 14 6.21 6.50 -53.14
CA GLN A 14 7.21 5.81 -53.95
C GLN A 14 8.40 5.41 -53.07
N VAL A 15 8.51 4.17 -52.70
CA VAL A 15 9.63 3.66 -51.90
C VAL A 15 10.73 3.15 -52.82
N MET A 16 11.83 3.84 -52.95
CA MET A 16 13.03 3.36 -53.63
C MET A 16 13.82 2.45 -52.69
N THR A 17 13.82 1.16 -52.94
CA THR A 17 14.58 0.17 -52.18
C THR A 17 15.78 -0.32 -53.00
N ALA A 18 16.95 -0.40 -52.40
CA ALA A 18 18.18 -0.90 -53.03
C ALA A 18 18.16 -2.45 -53.16
N ASN A 19 17.22 -3.16 -52.58
CA ASN A 19 17.18 -4.62 -52.56
C ASN A 19 15.80 -5.11 -53.03
N LYS A 20 15.77 -5.92 -54.07
CA LYS A 20 14.52 -6.48 -54.66
C LYS A 20 13.64 -7.25 -53.67
N GLY A 21 14.23 -7.97 -52.70
CA GLY A 21 13.46 -8.72 -51.71
C GLY A 21 12.65 -7.85 -50.77
N TYR A 22 13.05 -6.60 -50.55
CA TYR A 22 12.25 -5.65 -49.76
C TYR A 22 11.15 -4.97 -50.60
N ALA A 23 11.34 -4.85 -51.92
CA ALA A 23 10.34 -4.28 -52.80
C ALA A 23 9.08 -5.15 -52.84
N ASP A 24 9.21 -6.47 -52.93
CA ASP A 24 8.11 -7.42 -52.92
C ASP A 24 7.33 -7.36 -51.56
N LEU A 25 8.05 -7.19 -50.49
CA LEU A 25 7.46 -7.08 -49.14
C LEU A 25 6.70 -5.75 -48.95
N PHE A 26 7.21 -4.65 -49.52
CA PHE A 26 6.51 -3.37 -49.54
C PHE A 26 5.24 -3.40 -50.40
N GLU A 27 5.30 -4.06 -51.53
CA GLU A 27 4.13 -4.24 -52.42
C GLU A 27 3.00 -5.04 -51.74
N VAL A 28 3.35 -6.11 -51.03
CA VAL A 28 2.39 -6.89 -50.22
C VAL A 28 1.79 -6.06 -49.07
N VAL A 29 2.60 -5.27 -48.37
CA VAL A 29 2.14 -4.40 -47.31
C VAL A 29 1.25 -3.28 -47.85
N GLN A 30 1.62 -2.66 -48.96
CA GLN A 30 0.83 -1.59 -49.62
C GLN A 30 -0.50 -2.09 -50.10
N LYS A 31 -0.56 -3.31 -50.70
CA LYS A 31 -1.78 -3.95 -51.20
C LYS A 31 -2.73 -4.39 -50.05
N ASN A 32 -2.20 -4.67 -48.88
CA ASN A 32 -2.97 -5.07 -47.69
C ASN A 32 -3.13 -3.93 -46.66
N MET A 33 -2.72 -2.70 -46.98
CA MET A 33 -3.09 -1.54 -46.18
C MET A 33 -4.60 -1.35 -46.33
N CYS A 34 -5.37 -1.82 -45.34
CA CYS A 34 -6.70 -1.34 -45.15
C CYS A 34 -6.66 0.17 -44.94
N GLU A 35 -7.46 0.93 -45.70
CA GLU A 35 -7.71 2.34 -45.34
C GLU A 35 -8.11 2.34 -43.87
N ALA A 36 -7.35 3.10 -43.08
CA ALA A 36 -7.74 3.33 -41.71
C ALA A 36 -9.16 3.88 -41.72
N PRO A 37 -10.10 3.29 -40.98
CA PRO A 37 -11.45 3.82 -40.93
C PRO A 37 -11.34 5.33 -40.63
N PRO A 38 -12.14 6.17 -41.32
CA PRO A 38 -12.07 7.61 -41.11
C PRO A 38 -12.13 7.88 -39.61
N GLU A 39 -11.22 8.69 -39.09
CA GLU A 39 -11.27 9.15 -37.71
C GLU A 39 -12.64 9.79 -37.53
N GLN A 40 -13.56 9.05 -36.98
CA GLN A 40 -14.83 9.61 -36.54
C GLN A 40 -14.43 10.59 -35.45
N HIS A 41 -14.58 11.89 -35.72
CA HIS A 41 -14.58 12.92 -34.69
C HIS A 41 -15.76 12.63 -33.75
N GLU A 42 -15.63 11.57 -32.97
CA GLU A 42 -16.54 11.33 -31.86
C GLU A 42 -16.49 12.58 -30.97
N ALA A 43 -17.67 13.14 -30.68
CA ALA A 43 -17.75 14.30 -29.85
C ALA A 43 -16.92 14.05 -28.57
N TRP A 44 -15.98 14.91 -28.24
CA TRP A 44 -15.10 14.83 -27.06
C TRP A 44 -15.81 14.31 -25.79
N LEU A 45 -17.10 14.65 -25.63
CA LEU A 45 -17.96 14.17 -24.55
C LEU A 45 -18.21 12.66 -24.59
N ILE A 46 -18.36 12.07 -25.77
CA ILE A 46 -18.62 10.62 -25.91
C ILE A 46 -17.35 9.85 -25.54
N HIS A 47 -16.19 10.29 -26.01
CA HIS A 47 -14.91 9.69 -25.66
C HIS A 47 -14.65 9.74 -24.13
N TRP A 48 -14.93 10.91 -23.52
CA TRP A 48 -14.78 11.10 -22.08
C TRP A 48 -15.74 10.21 -21.26
N LEU A 49 -17.00 10.08 -21.69
CA LEU A 49 -17.98 9.19 -21.07
C LEU A 49 -17.60 7.70 -21.23
N GLU A 50 -17.07 7.31 -22.39
CA GLU A 50 -16.60 5.95 -22.66
C GLU A 50 -15.39 5.62 -21.76
N GLU A 51 -14.45 6.54 -21.61
CA GLU A 51 -13.28 6.37 -20.74
C GLU A 51 -13.69 6.21 -19.27
N ILE A 52 -14.62 7.04 -18.79
CA ILE A 52 -15.18 6.91 -17.42
C ILE A 52 -15.89 5.57 -17.27
N GLY A 53 -16.71 5.17 -18.23
CA GLY A 53 -17.43 3.90 -18.20
C GLY A 53 -16.47 2.71 -18.18
N ARG A 54 -15.44 2.74 -18.98
CA ARG A 54 -14.38 1.71 -19.03
C ARG A 54 -13.63 1.61 -17.72
N ASN A 55 -13.22 2.75 -17.17
CA ASN A 55 -12.52 2.80 -15.88
C ASN A 55 -13.41 2.32 -14.72
N ALA A 56 -14.70 2.65 -14.73
CA ALA A 56 -15.65 2.19 -13.73
C ALA A 56 -15.85 0.66 -13.78
N ILE A 57 -15.97 0.08 -14.99
CA ILE A 57 -16.06 -1.37 -15.17
C ILE A 57 -14.79 -2.07 -14.72
N GLN A 58 -13.61 -1.54 -15.06
CA GLN A 58 -12.33 -2.08 -14.63
C GLN A 58 -12.19 -2.05 -13.10
N PHE A 59 -12.56 -0.94 -12.48
CA PHE A 59 -12.55 -0.80 -11.02
C PHE A 59 -13.48 -1.83 -10.35
N TYR A 60 -14.69 -2.01 -10.87
CA TYR A 60 -15.64 -3.01 -10.37
C TYR A 60 -15.11 -4.44 -10.50
N GLN A 61 -14.55 -4.79 -11.67
CA GLN A 61 -13.95 -6.12 -11.91
C GLN A 61 -12.75 -6.37 -11.00
N GLN A 62 -11.93 -5.35 -10.78
CA GLN A 62 -10.80 -5.44 -9.85
C GLN A 62 -11.26 -5.64 -8.41
N GLY A 63 -12.32 -4.95 -7.97
CA GLY A 63 -12.93 -5.14 -6.66
C GLY A 63 -13.44 -6.58 -6.45
N ILE A 64 -14.12 -7.16 -7.45
CA ILE A 64 -14.56 -8.55 -7.39
C ILE A 64 -13.37 -9.52 -7.34
N SER A 65 -12.33 -9.27 -8.13
CA SER A 65 -11.12 -10.11 -8.13
C SER A 65 -10.38 -10.07 -6.80
N LEU A 66 -10.30 -8.89 -6.17
CA LEU A 66 -9.73 -8.73 -4.84
C LEU A 66 -10.58 -9.45 -3.77
N ALA A 67 -11.90 -9.34 -3.85
CA ALA A 67 -12.81 -10.04 -2.93
C ALA A 67 -12.71 -11.57 -3.09
N ALA A 68 -12.60 -12.07 -4.33
CA ALA A 68 -12.40 -13.50 -4.59
C ALA A 68 -11.05 -13.98 -4.03
N PHE A 69 -9.98 -13.19 -4.21
CA PHE A 69 -8.66 -13.47 -3.66
C PHE A 69 -8.66 -13.50 -2.13
N PHE A 70 -9.38 -12.55 -1.51
CA PHE A 70 -9.57 -12.54 -0.06
C PHE A 70 -10.30 -13.80 0.42
N GLY A 71 -11.35 -14.23 -0.29
CA GLY A 71 -12.06 -15.49 0.00
C GLY A 71 -11.14 -16.71 -0.09
N GLU A 72 -10.28 -16.76 -1.10
CA GLU A 72 -9.31 -17.84 -1.26
C GLU A 72 -8.29 -17.86 -0.10
N ILE A 73 -7.79 -16.70 0.33
CA ILE A 73 -6.92 -16.58 1.49
C ILE A 73 -7.61 -17.10 2.75
N LEU A 74 -8.89 -16.77 2.98
CA LEU A 74 -9.63 -17.23 4.16
C LEU A 74 -9.76 -18.77 4.17
N VAL A 75 -10.03 -19.39 3.02
CA VAL A 75 -10.10 -20.85 2.90
C VAL A 75 -8.75 -21.48 3.22
N VAL A 76 -7.67 -21.00 2.59
CA VAL A 76 -6.32 -21.52 2.81
C VAL A 76 -5.88 -21.30 4.26
N PHE A 77 -6.23 -20.15 4.85
CA PHE A 77 -5.96 -19.87 6.26
C PHE A 77 -6.70 -20.83 7.20
N ALA A 78 -7.98 -21.09 6.93
CA ALA A 78 -8.77 -22.06 7.71
C ALA A 78 -8.20 -23.48 7.61
N GLU A 79 -7.77 -23.90 6.41
CA GLU A 79 -7.10 -25.19 6.22
C GLU A 79 -5.76 -25.27 6.95
N ALA A 80 -4.97 -24.18 6.93
CA ALA A 80 -3.70 -24.09 7.64
C ALA A 80 -3.90 -24.17 9.17
N CYS A 81 -4.94 -23.52 9.71
CA CYS A 81 -5.32 -23.62 11.12
C CYS A 81 -5.76 -25.04 11.50
N ALA A 82 -6.49 -25.75 10.61
CA ALA A 82 -6.91 -27.12 10.83
C ALA A 82 -5.74 -28.12 10.80
N ARG A 83 -4.63 -27.77 10.12
CA ARG A 83 -3.45 -28.62 9.99
C ARG A 83 -2.17 -27.88 10.37
N PRO A 84 -1.90 -27.63 11.68
CA PRO A 84 -0.80 -26.76 12.14
C PRO A 84 0.60 -27.24 11.72
N ARG A 85 0.75 -28.51 11.36
CA ARG A 85 2.02 -29.04 10.81
C ARG A 85 2.38 -28.48 9.44
N ARG A 86 1.44 -27.91 8.68
CA ARG A 86 1.69 -27.25 7.40
C ARG A 86 2.13 -25.80 7.57
N PHE A 87 1.93 -25.24 8.77
CA PHE A 87 2.25 -23.85 9.04
C PHE A 87 3.77 -23.62 9.08
N ARG A 88 4.29 -22.87 8.14
CA ARG A 88 5.72 -22.59 8.00
C ARG A 88 6.16 -21.44 8.89
N ILE A 89 6.19 -21.67 10.21
CA ILE A 89 6.55 -20.64 11.21
C ILE A 89 7.89 -19.98 10.88
N ALA A 90 8.88 -20.74 10.42
CA ALA A 90 10.18 -20.21 10.03
C ALA A 90 10.09 -19.16 8.90
N ALA A 91 9.17 -19.36 7.94
CA ALA A 91 8.94 -18.38 6.88
C ALA A 91 8.29 -17.10 7.42
N VAL A 92 7.32 -17.23 8.33
CA VAL A 92 6.67 -16.09 9.01
C VAL A 92 7.70 -15.27 9.80
N VAL A 93 8.50 -15.93 10.64
CA VAL A 93 9.55 -15.26 11.45
C VAL A 93 10.57 -14.54 10.56
N ARG A 94 10.99 -15.16 9.45
CA ARG A 94 11.89 -14.51 8.50
C ARG A 94 11.28 -13.25 7.90
N GLN A 95 10.01 -13.31 7.48
CA GLN A 95 9.30 -12.14 6.95
C GLN A 95 9.11 -11.05 8.02
N MET A 96 8.78 -11.45 9.26
CA MET A 96 8.70 -10.51 10.39
C MET A 96 10.03 -9.77 10.60
N TYR A 97 11.14 -10.49 10.60
CA TYR A 97 12.46 -9.90 10.75
C TYR A 97 12.76 -8.88 9.65
N GLU A 98 12.50 -9.22 8.39
CA GLU A 98 12.72 -8.32 7.26
C GLU A 98 11.84 -7.05 7.33
N VAL A 99 10.58 -7.20 7.72
CA VAL A 99 9.65 -6.08 7.89
C VAL A 99 10.09 -5.21 9.06
N TRP A 100 10.32 -5.82 10.21
CA TRP A 100 10.51 -5.12 11.49
C TRP A 100 11.84 -4.37 11.54
N VAL A 101 12.96 -5.07 11.34
CA VAL A 101 14.29 -4.45 11.45
C VAL A 101 14.47 -3.28 10.49
N ARG A 102 13.93 -3.43 9.29
CA ARG A 102 14.08 -2.39 8.29
C ARG A 102 13.12 -1.21 8.46
N ALA A 103 11.94 -1.40 9.05
CA ALA A 103 10.96 -0.34 9.28
C ALA A 103 11.20 0.44 10.58
N LEU A 104 11.81 -0.18 11.59
CA LEU A 104 11.95 0.34 12.95
C LEU A 104 12.57 1.74 13.01
N VAL A 105 13.69 1.96 12.30
CA VAL A 105 14.38 3.25 12.31
C VAL A 105 13.54 4.33 11.63
N ILE A 106 12.94 4.01 10.48
CA ILE A 106 12.17 4.98 9.69
C ILE A 106 10.89 5.36 10.45
N VAL A 107 10.15 4.39 10.98
CA VAL A 107 8.96 4.61 11.80
C VAL A 107 9.32 5.46 13.02
N GLY A 108 10.38 5.07 13.75
CA GLY A 108 10.80 5.79 14.96
C GLY A 108 11.14 7.24 14.69
N VAL A 109 11.95 7.54 13.68
CA VAL A 109 12.35 8.90 13.34
C VAL A 109 11.17 9.74 12.87
N LEU A 110 10.33 9.20 11.96
CA LEU A 110 9.19 9.95 11.44
C LEU A 110 8.13 10.21 12.51
N CYS A 111 7.77 9.22 13.33
CA CYS A 111 6.83 9.42 14.41
C CYS A 111 7.38 10.40 15.45
N PHE A 112 8.67 10.33 15.78
CA PHE A 112 9.31 11.29 16.66
C PHE A 112 9.19 12.73 16.16
N LEU A 113 9.54 12.97 14.88
CA LEU A 113 9.46 14.31 14.27
C LEU A 113 8.01 14.82 14.22
N ILE A 114 7.06 13.97 13.91
CA ILE A 114 5.64 14.33 13.89
C ILE A 114 5.15 14.65 15.29
N GLY A 115 5.56 13.88 16.31
CA GLY A 115 5.27 14.18 17.70
C GLY A 115 5.79 15.57 18.14
N VAL A 116 7.03 15.91 17.74
CA VAL A 116 7.59 17.26 17.96
C VAL A 116 6.73 18.34 17.31
N VAL A 117 6.34 18.14 16.03
CA VAL A 117 5.56 19.13 15.28
C VAL A 117 4.17 19.34 15.89
N ILE A 118 3.48 18.25 16.24
CA ILE A 118 2.13 18.33 16.83
C ILE A 118 2.18 19.01 18.19
N ALA A 119 3.15 18.66 19.04
CA ALA A 119 3.32 19.32 20.32
C ALA A 119 3.58 20.82 20.14
N TYR A 120 4.50 21.19 19.26
CA TYR A 120 4.82 22.59 18.97
C TYR A 120 3.58 23.36 18.47
N GLN A 121 2.85 22.82 17.50
CA GLN A 121 1.63 23.45 16.98
C GLN A 121 0.54 23.52 18.06
N GLY A 122 0.37 22.45 18.84
CA GLY A 122 -0.58 22.40 19.95
C GLY A 122 -0.30 23.49 20.98
N VAL A 123 0.96 23.63 21.43
CA VAL A 123 1.37 24.68 22.36
C VAL A 123 1.08 26.07 21.81
N GLN A 124 1.46 26.33 20.55
CA GLN A 124 1.23 27.63 19.91
C GLN A 124 -0.27 27.98 19.85
N GLN A 125 -1.11 27.03 19.47
CA GLN A 125 -2.54 27.24 19.32
C GLN A 125 -3.25 27.44 20.66
N LEU A 126 -2.91 26.62 21.66
CA LEU A 126 -3.53 26.64 22.98
C LEU A 126 -3.02 27.81 23.85
N ARG A 127 -1.84 28.35 23.56
CA ARG A 127 -1.29 29.53 24.24
C ARG A 127 -2.16 30.77 24.12
N GLN A 128 -2.87 30.91 23.00
CA GLN A 128 -3.81 32.02 22.78
C GLN A 128 -4.98 32.01 23.78
N PHE A 129 -5.29 30.84 24.34
CA PHE A 129 -6.37 30.64 25.30
C PHE A 129 -5.87 30.46 26.75
N GLY A 130 -4.56 30.55 26.99
CA GLY A 130 -3.95 30.25 28.30
C GLY A 130 -4.05 28.78 28.72
N ALA A 131 -4.24 27.87 27.73
CA ALA A 131 -4.49 26.46 27.92
C ALA A 131 -3.38 25.56 27.35
N GLU A 132 -2.16 26.10 27.27
CA GLU A 132 -1.01 25.43 26.65
C GLU A 132 -0.67 24.06 27.26
N THR A 133 -1.01 23.86 28.55
CA THR A 133 -0.77 22.58 29.24
C THR A 133 -1.59 21.42 28.67
N PHE A 134 -2.73 21.69 28.00
CA PHE A 134 -3.54 20.67 27.32
C PHE A 134 -2.88 20.10 26.06
N SER A 135 -1.79 20.69 25.58
CA SER A 135 -1.02 20.15 24.46
C SER A 135 -0.44 18.75 24.73
N VAL A 136 -0.12 18.43 26.00
CA VAL A 136 0.34 17.10 26.41
C VAL A 136 -0.72 16.05 26.13
N GLU A 137 -1.96 16.34 26.51
CA GLU A 137 -3.12 15.47 26.30
C GLU A 137 -3.42 15.29 24.81
N ALA A 138 -3.42 16.40 24.08
CA ALA A 138 -3.65 16.40 22.65
C ALA A 138 -2.63 15.54 21.90
N VAL A 139 -1.34 15.66 22.23
CA VAL A 139 -0.28 14.82 21.64
C VAL A 139 -0.48 13.35 22.01
N GLY A 140 -0.75 13.03 23.27
CA GLY A 140 -0.94 11.67 23.73
C GLY A 140 -2.13 11.00 23.03
N ILE A 141 -3.29 11.66 23.00
CA ILE A 141 -4.48 11.14 22.34
C ILE A 141 -4.26 10.99 20.83
N ALA A 142 -3.69 12.02 20.18
CA ALA A 142 -3.45 11.99 18.75
C ALA A 142 -2.50 10.85 18.33
N MET A 143 -1.41 10.65 19.07
CA MET A 143 -0.44 9.59 18.76
C MET A 143 -1.01 8.21 19.03
N PHE A 144 -1.54 7.95 20.23
CA PHE A 144 -1.99 6.62 20.61
C PHE A 144 -3.23 6.15 19.84
N ARG A 145 -4.17 7.06 19.55
CA ARG A 145 -5.46 6.70 18.96
C ARG A 145 -5.42 6.61 17.44
N GLU A 146 -4.70 7.52 16.78
CA GLU A 146 -4.79 7.69 15.34
C GLU A 146 -3.41 7.70 14.64
N LEU A 147 -2.57 8.69 14.98
CA LEU A 147 -1.41 9.00 14.15
C LEU A 147 -0.31 7.95 14.19
N GLY A 148 -0.03 7.36 15.35
CA GLY A 148 1.03 6.38 15.46
C GLY A 148 0.77 5.15 14.60
N VAL A 149 -0.44 4.58 14.65
CA VAL A 149 -0.81 3.42 13.85
C VAL A 149 -0.95 3.77 12.37
N LEU A 150 -1.56 4.94 12.04
CA LEU A 150 -1.77 5.36 10.65
C LEU A 150 -0.44 5.65 9.93
N LEU A 151 0.45 6.41 10.56
CA LEU A 151 1.77 6.71 10.00
C LEU A 151 2.60 5.45 9.82
N THR A 152 2.58 4.57 10.81
CA THR A 152 3.24 3.26 10.71
C THR A 152 2.70 2.46 9.54
N ALA A 153 1.37 2.43 9.35
CA ALA A 153 0.74 1.72 8.23
C ALA A 153 1.14 2.30 6.87
N ILE A 154 1.16 3.63 6.73
CA ILE A 154 1.60 4.30 5.48
C ILE A 154 3.06 3.95 5.16
N ILE A 155 3.95 4.00 6.15
CA ILE A 155 5.36 3.66 5.97
C ILE A 155 5.53 2.19 5.57
N VAL A 156 4.81 1.28 6.24
CA VAL A 156 4.85 -0.16 5.97
C VAL A 156 4.24 -0.48 4.60
N ALA A 157 3.16 0.19 4.19
CA ALA A 157 2.57 0.06 2.85
C ALA A 157 3.58 0.47 1.76
N GLY A 158 4.19 1.65 1.90
CA GLY A 158 5.18 2.16 0.95
C GLY A 158 6.43 1.31 0.84
N ARG A 159 6.83 0.66 1.93
CA ARG A 159 8.09 -0.08 2.00
C ARG A 159 7.92 -1.61 1.90
N SER A 160 7.18 -2.19 2.85
CA SER A 160 7.05 -3.65 2.95
C SER A 160 5.99 -4.17 1.98
N GLY A 161 4.86 -3.45 1.82
CA GLY A 161 3.83 -3.76 0.84
C GLY A 161 4.40 -3.73 -0.58
N SER A 162 5.10 -2.67 -0.96
CA SER A 162 5.77 -2.55 -2.26
C SER A 162 6.82 -3.64 -2.48
N ALA A 163 7.60 -3.99 -1.45
CA ALA A 163 8.59 -5.05 -1.54
C ALA A 163 7.95 -6.42 -1.79
N PHE A 164 6.78 -6.70 -1.20
CA PHE A 164 6.03 -7.94 -1.45
C PHE A 164 5.55 -8.01 -2.89
N THR A 165 4.99 -6.91 -3.41
CA THR A 165 4.56 -6.82 -4.81
C THR A 165 5.73 -7.05 -5.76
N ALA A 166 6.86 -6.38 -5.53
CA ALA A 166 8.05 -6.52 -6.36
C ALA A 166 8.64 -7.93 -6.33
N GLN A 167 8.72 -8.56 -5.15
CA GLN A 167 9.24 -9.93 -5.00
C GLN A 167 8.36 -10.94 -5.73
N ILE A 168 7.04 -10.92 -5.48
CA ILE A 168 6.10 -11.85 -6.11
C ILE A 168 6.03 -11.57 -7.62
N GLY A 169 6.01 -10.29 -8.01
CA GLY A 169 5.99 -9.89 -9.41
C GLY A 169 7.22 -10.36 -10.17
N THR A 170 8.41 -10.28 -9.56
CA THR A 170 9.64 -10.83 -10.16
C THR A 170 9.55 -12.36 -10.31
N MET A 171 9.01 -13.07 -9.32
CA MET A 171 8.75 -14.52 -9.42
C MET A 171 7.75 -14.86 -10.53
N GLN A 172 6.75 -14.00 -10.78
CA GLN A 172 5.81 -14.16 -11.90
C GLN A 172 6.50 -13.99 -13.26
N VAL A 173 7.31 -12.94 -13.42
CA VAL A 173 8.07 -12.70 -14.66
C VAL A 173 9.03 -13.86 -14.95
N ASN A 174 9.66 -14.41 -13.91
CA ASN A 174 10.57 -15.56 -14.01
C ASN A 174 9.83 -16.92 -14.16
N GLN A 175 8.48 -16.93 -14.18
CA GLN A 175 7.65 -18.14 -14.23
C GLN A 175 7.83 -19.07 -13.01
N GLU A 176 8.42 -18.58 -11.90
CA GLU A 176 8.63 -19.37 -10.69
C GLU A 176 7.31 -19.75 -10.02
N VAL A 177 6.30 -18.86 -10.06
CA VAL A 177 4.97 -19.14 -9.52
C VAL A 177 4.26 -20.24 -10.32
N ASP A 178 4.41 -20.25 -11.64
CA ASP A 178 3.83 -21.28 -12.51
C ASP A 178 4.57 -22.63 -12.31
N ALA A 179 5.88 -22.60 -12.13
CA ALA A 179 6.65 -23.78 -11.76
C ALA A 179 6.19 -24.36 -10.41
N MET A 180 5.87 -23.52 -9.41
CA MET A 180 5.30 -23.96 -8.14
C MET A 180 3.96 -24.68 -8.34
N ARG A 181 3.08 -24.15 -9.19
CA ARG A 181 1.78 -24.77 -9.52
C ARG A 181 1.95 -26.14 -10.20
N THR A 182 2.91 -26.26 -11.13
CA THR A 182 3.15 -27.53 -11.85
C THR A 182 3.65 -28.66 -10.96
N ILE A 183 4.37 -28.34 -9.89
CA ILE A 183 4.82 -29.32 -8.88
C ILE A 183 3.81 -29.52 -7.73
N GLY A 184 2.59 -28.95 -7.87
CA GLY A 184 1.50 -29.13 -6.91
C GLY A 184 1.60 -28.27 -5.64
N LEU A 185 2.42 -27.21 -5.62
CA LEU A 185 2.50 -26.26 -4.50
C LEU A 185 1.49 -25.12 -4.72
N ASN A 186 0.69 -24.83 -3.70
CA ASN A 186 -0.24 -23.69 -3.74
C ASN A 186 0.52 -22.39 -3.44
N PRO A 187 0.62 -21.43 -4.40
CA PRO A 187 1.33 -20.16 -4.19
C PRO A 187 0.77 -19.35 -3.02
N ILE A 188 -0.53 -19.43 -2.75
CA ILE A 188 -1.15 -18.69 -1.65
C ILE A 188 -0.65 -19.22 -0.31
N GLU A 189 -0.62 -20.53 -0.12
CA GLU A 189 -0.11 -21.15 1.12
C GLU A 189 1.38 -20.86 1.33
N TRP A 190 2.18 -20.84 0.23
CA TRP A 190 3.63 -20.75 0.34
C TRP A 190 4.19 -19.33 0.30
N LEU A 191 3.56 -18.40 -0.43
CA LEU A 191 4.06 -17.04 -0.63
C LEU A 191 3.21 -16.01 0.11
N VAL A 192 1.87 -16.11 0.01
CA VAL A 192 0.96 -15.07 0.49
C VAL A 192 0.75 -15.19 2.00
N LEU A 193 0.37 -16.37 2.48
CA LEU A 193 -0.01 -16.58 3.87
C LEU A 193 1.10 -16.21 4.87
N PRO A 194 2.39 -16.58 4.68
CA PRO A 194 3.44 -16.17 5.60
C PRO A 194 3.66 -14.65 5.67
N ARG A 195 3.44 -13.92 4.55
CA ARG A 195 3.56 -12.46 4.50
C ARG A 195 2.42 -11.77 5.24
N ILE A 196 1.19 -12.26 5.07
CA ILE A 196 0.01 -11.74 5.80
C ILE A 196 0.20 -11.93 7.30
N MET A 197 0.54 -13.13 7.74
CA MET A 197 0.77 -13.42 9.15
C MET A 197 1.91 -12.59 9.74
N ALA A 198 2.98 -12.41 8.99
CA ALA A 198 4.10 -11.58 9.41
C ALA A 198 3.67 -10.13 9.64
N LEU A 199 2.85 -9.54 8.73
CA LEU A 199 2.38 -8.18 8.89
C LEU A 199 1.33 -8.03 9.99
N ILE A 200 0.42 -8.98 10.16
CA ILE A 200 -0.56 -8.96 11.26
C ILE A 200 0.14 -8.89 12.63
N VAL A 201 1.24 -9.62 12.79
CA VAL A 201 1.99 -9.63 14.07
C VAL A 201 2.96 -8.46 14.17
N SER A 202 3.60 -8.06 13.07
CA SER A 202 4.61 -6.99 13.08
C SER A 202 3.99 -5.60 13.21
N MET A 203 2.79 -5.37 12.68
CA MET A 203 2.15 -4.05 12.69
C MET A 203 1.86 -3.51 14.10
N PRO A 204 1.27 -4.28 15.03
CA PRO A 204 1.09 -3.81 16.40
C PRO A 204 2.42 -3.45 17.08
N LEU A 205 3.47 -4.24 16.87
CA LEU A 205 4.79 -3.97 17.45
C LEU A 205 5.41 -2.68 16.88
N LEU A 206 5.26 -2.44 15.58
CA LEU A 206 5.74 -1.22 14.93
C LEU A 206 4.90 0.00 15.32
N ALA A 207 3.59 -0.15 15.45
CA ALA A 207 2.70 0.91 15.92
C ALA A 207 3.04 1.31 17.36
N PHE A 208 3.20 0.33 18.25
CA PHE A 208 3.67 0.58 19.60
C PHE A 208 5.01 1.37 19.64
N TRP A 209 5.97 0.98 18.79
CA TRP A 209 7.23 1.68 18.65
C TRP A 209 7.04 3.11 18.13
N GLY A 210 6.17 3.30 17.14
CA GLY A 210 5.80 4.61 16.61
C GLY A 210 5.16 5.51 17.66
N ASP A 211 4.24 4.97 18.45
CA ASP A 211 3.58 5.67 19.55
C ASP A 211 4.60 6.14 20.60
N MET A 212 5.48 5.23 21.03
CA MET A 212 6.50 5.56 22.02
C MET A 212 7.45 6.66 21.54
N THR A 213 7.92 6.55 20.31
CA THR A 213 8.81 7.55 19.72
C THR A 213 8.10 8.88 19.45
N GLY A 214 6.83 8.84 19.04
CA GLY A 214 6.02 10.04 18.82
C GLY A 214 5.74 10.81 20.12
N VAL A 215 5.38 10.08 21.17
CA VAL A 215 5.20 10.68 22.52
C VAL A 215 6.52 11.25 23.06
N LEU A 216 7.64 10.56 22.85
CA LEU A 216 8.96 11.10 23.20
C LEU A 216 9.28 12.39 22.44
N GLY A 217 8.94 12.46 21.15
CA GLY A 217 9.06 13.69 20.38
C GLY A 217 8.22 14.83 20.94
N GLY A 218 6.98 14.54 21.34
CA GLY A 218 6.10 15.48 22.01
C GLY A 218 6.65 15.95 23.35
N ALA A 219 7.21 15.03 24.15
CA ALA A 219 7.82 15.35 25.43
C ALA A 219 9.01 16.31 25.27
N VAL A 220 9.89 16.08 24.29
CA VAL A 220 11.01 16.97 23.97
C VAL A 220 10.52 18.37 23.60
N ALA A 221 9.49 18.47 22.76
CA ALA A 221 8.93 19.76 22.37
C ALA A 221 8.30 20.51 23.58
N CYS A 222 7.51 19.82 24.39
CA CYS A 222 6.90 20.42 25.59
C CYS A 222 7.95 20.87 26.62
N THR A 223 9.05 20.14 26.78
CA THR A 223 10.16 20.54 27.65
C THR A 223 10.81 21.84 27.17
N ILE A 224 10.93 22.04 25.87
CA ILE A 224 11.58 23.24 25.30
C ILE A 224 10.64 24.47 25.35
N TYR A 225 9.34 24.28 25.13
CA TYR A 225 8.40 25.40 24.93
C TYR A 225 7.52 25.72 26.14
N LEU A 226 7.33 24.80 27.07
CA LEU A 226 6.49 24.94 28.28
C LEU A 226 7.29 24.91 29.57
N ASP A 227 8.64 24.78 29.48
CA ASP A 227 9.52 24.59 30.66
C ASP A 227 9.11 23.38 31.52
N PHE A 228 8.43 22.40 30.94
CA PHE A 228 8.07 21.17 31.62
C PHE A 228 9.28 20.26 31.80
N THR A 229 9.38 19.63 32.97
CA THR A 229 10.32 18.51 33.12
C THR A 229 9.74 17.25 32.46
N PHE A 230 10.60 16.37 31.96
CA PHE A 230 10.15 15.07 31.42
C PHE A 230 9.21 14.32 32.39
N VAL A 231 9.52 14.34 33.69
CA VAL A 231 8.68 13.68 34.71
C VAL A 231 7.27 14.27 34.71
N GLN A 232 7.16 15.61 34.75
CA GLN A 232 5.85 16.29 34.72
C GLN A 232 5.05 15.99 33.44
N PHE A 233 5.73 15.86 32.31
CA PHE A 233 5.06 15.48 31.05
C PHE A 233 4.46 14.08 31.16
N PHE A 234 5.23 13.08 31.60
CA PHE A 234 4.75 11.71 31.70
C PHE A 234 3.72 11.51 32.82
N ASP A 235 3.85 12.19 33.96
CA ASP A 235 2.85 12.18 35.03
C ASP A 235 1.51 12.71 34.51
N ARG A 236 1.54 13.87 33.84
CA ARG A 236 0.33 14.44 33.26
C ARG A 236 -0.27 13.55 32.16
N LEU A 237 0.56 13.01 31.28
CA LEU A 237 0.10 12.07 30.24
C LEU A 237 -0.63 10.86 30.86
N ARG A 238 -0.06 10.30 31.92
CA ARG A 238 -0.63 9.16 32.64
C ARG A 238 -1.96 9.49 33.32
N ASP A 239 -2.06 10.69 33.92
CA ASP A 239 -3.25 11.10 34.67
C ASP A 239 -4.42 11.48 33.76
N THR A 240 -4.14 11.94 32.53
CA THR A 240 -5.16 12.52 31.64
C THR A 240 -5.48 11.63 30.44
N VAL A 241 -4.53 10.86 29.92
CA VAL A 241 -4.76 9.99 28.76
C VAL A 241 -5.14 8.59 29.22
N GLY A 242 -6.40 8.25 29.04
CA GLY A 242 -6.93 6.93 29.40
C GLY A 242 -6.31 5.81 28.55
N PRO A 243 -6.18 4.58 29.10
CA PRO A 243 -5.58 3.45 28.38
C PRO A 243 -6.35 3.05 27.13
N TRP A 244 -7.63 3.40 27.03
CA TRP A 244 -8.47 3.10 25.88
C TRP A 244 -7.94 3.70 24.58
N HIS A 245 -7.37 4.88 24.60
CA HIS A 245 -6.79 5.51 23.40
C HIS A 245 -5.65 4.66 22.80
N PHE A 246 -4.85 4.05 23.66
CA PHE A 246 -3.81 3.12 23.22
C PHE A 246 -4.42 1.81 22.65
N TYR A 247 -5.42 1.22 23.32
CA TYR A 247 -6.04 -0.01 22.83
C TYR A 247 -6.77 0.19 21.51
N THR A 248 -7.42 1.32 21.28
CA THR A 248 -8.08 1.63 20.00
C THR A 248 -7.07 1.65 18.84
N GLY A 249 -5.92 2.27 19.00
CA GLY A 249 -4.85 2.23 18.00
C GLY A 249 -4.31 0.82 17.77
N MET A 250 -4.06 0.07 18.86
CA MET A 250 -3.51 -1.29 18.78
C MET A 250 -4.46 -2.30 18.13
N ILE A 251 -5.78 -2.14 18.25
CA ILE A 251 -6.79 -2.99 17.59
C ILE A 251 -6.81 -2.77 16.07
N LYS A 252 -6.60 -1.54 15.60
CA LYS A 252 -6.52 -1.21 14.17
C LYS A 252 -5.29 -1.81 13.49
N ALA A 253 -4.16 -1.89 14.20
CA ALA A 253 -2.86 -2.24 13.64
C ALA A 253 -2.83 -3.61 12.92
N PRO A 254 -3.31 -4.74 13.48
CA PRO A 254 -3.34 -6.02 12.79
C PRO A 254 -4.16 -5.99 11.51
N VAL A 255 -5.27 -5.27 11.50
CA VAL A 255 -6.17 -5.14 10.34
C VAL A 255 -5.46 -4.39 9.21
N PHE A 256 -4.80 -3.27 9.53
CA PHE A 256 -4.00 -2.53 8.54
C PHE A 256 -2.89 -3.39 7.97
N GLY A 257 -2.19 -4.16 8.83
CA GLY A 257 -1.17 -5.11 8.40
C GLY A 257 -1.71 -6.17 7.43
N ALA A 258 -2.86 -6.74 7.74
CA ALA A 258 -3.50 -7.72 6.87
C ALA A 258 -3.84 -7.12 5.50
N VAL A 259 -4.46 -5.95 5.47
CA VAL A 259 -4.88 -5.27 4.23
C VAL A 259 -3.67 -4.92 3.36
N ILE A 260 -2.61 -4.36 3.93
CA ILE A 260 -1.38 -4.03 3.20
C ILE A 260 -0.76 -5.28 2.59
N ALA A 261 -0.69 -6.39 3.35
CA ALA A 261 -0.13 -7.64 2.85
C ALA A 261 -0.98 -8.26 1.73
N ILE A 262 -2.31 -8.23 1.88
CA ILE A 262 -3.25 -8.77 0.89
C ILE A 262 -3.13 -8.02 -0.42
N ILE A 263 -3.19 -6.68 -0.39
CA ILE A 263 -3.09 -5.85 -1.59
C ILE A 263 -1.71 -6.01 -2.24
N GLY A 264 -0.63 -5.98 -1.46
CA GLY A 264 0.73 -6.17 -1.98
C GLY A 264 0.94 -7.52 -2.66
N CYS A 265 0.40 -8.60 -2.08
CA CYS A 265 0.48 -9.93 -2.68
C CYS A 265 -0.44 -10.06 -3.89
N PHE A 266 -1.65 -9.48 -3.86
CA PHE A 266 -2.61 -9.49 -4.95
C PHE A 266 -2.04 -8.83 -6.21
N GLU A 267 -1.53 -7.61 -6.09
CA GLU A 267 -0.90 -6.90 -7.21
C GLU A 267 0.35 -7.61 -7.72
N GLY A 268 1.15 -8.20 -6.81
CA GLY A 268 2.31 -8.99 -7.20
C GLY A 268 1.97 -10.22 -8.05
N LEU A 269 0.88 -10.92 -7.72
CA LEU A 269 0.41 -12.08 -8.49
C LEU A 269 -0.24 -11.70 -9.82
N GLN A 270 -0.65 -10.44 -10.02
CA GLN A 270 -1.19 -9.95 -11.29
C GLN A 270 -0.12 -9.52 -12.31
N VAL A 271 1.13 -9.44 -11.92
CA VAL A 271 2.23 -9.06 -12.82
C VAL A 271 2.29 -10.02 -14.00
N ARG A 272 2.39 -9.45 -15.21
CA ARG A 272 2.50 -10.22 -16.45
C ARG A 272 3.55 -9.60 -17.37
N GLY A 273 4.33 -10.44 -18.00
CA GLY A 273 5.15 -10.16 -19.18
C GLY A 273 6.51 -9.50 -18.89
N SER A 274 6.60 -8.32 -18.27
CA SER A 274 7.84 -7.56 -18.23
C SER A 274 8.19 -6.99 -16.85
N ALA A 275 9.48 -6.66 -16.66
CA ALA A 275 9.94 -5.95 -15.46
C ALA A 275 9.29 -4.56 -15.31
N GLU A 276 8.87 -3.93 -16.40
CA GLU A 276 8.15 -2.67 -16.37
C GLU A 276 6.79 -2.82 -15.64
N SER A 277 6.06 -3.91 -15.93
CA SER A 277 4.81 -4.25 -15.25
C SER A 277 5.00 -4.43 -13.74
N VAL A 278 6.15 -4.97 -13.29
CA VAL A 278 6.49 -5.05 -11.85
C VAL A 278 6.54 -3.66 -11.23
N GLY A 279 7.20 -2.71 -11.87
CA GLY A 279 7.30 -1.32 -11.39
C GLY A 279 5.93 -0.63 -11.28
N GLN A 280 5.11 -0.74 -12.32
CA GLN A 280 3.77 -0.15 -12.37
C GLN A 280 2.86 -0.72 -11.28
N LEU A 281 2.79 -2.05 -11.13
CA LEU A 281 1.95 -2.70 -10.12
C LEU A 281 2.48 -2.51 -8.70
N THR A 282 3.80 -2.33 -8.53
CA THR A 282 4.37 -1.97 -7.23
C THR A 282 3.89 -0.58 -6.79
N THR A 283 3.91 0.41 -7.67
CA THR A 283 3.40 1.75 -7.37
C THR A 283 1.90 1.74 -7.10
N LYS A 284 1.13 1.02 -7.90
CA LYS A 284 -0.30 0.84 -7.74
C LYS A 284 -0.65 0.22 -6.39
N SER A 285 0.04 -0.84 -6.00
CA SER A 285 -0.13 -1.53 -4.71
C SER A 285 0.05 -0.59 -3.51
N VAL A 286 1.04 0.32 -3.56
CA VAL A 286 1.25 1.32 -2.51
C VAL A 286 0.06 2.26 -2.39
N VAL A 287 -0.38 2.82 -3.53
CA VAL A 287 -1.51 3.77 -3.54
C VAL A 287 -2.79 3.12 -3.03
N GLU A 288 -3.10 1.92 -3.51
CA GLU A 288 -4.28 1.17 -3.08
C GLU A 288 -4.22 0.79 -1.59
N SER A 289 -3.06 0.34 -1.11
CA SER A 289 -2.87 0.01 0.30
C SER A 289 -3.08 1.23 1.20
N ILE A 290 -2.49 2.37 0.87
CA ILE A 290 -2.65 3.61 1.64
C ILE A 290 -4.11 4.07 1.62
N PHE A 291 -4.76 4.04 0.45
CA PHE A 291 -6.17 4.40 0.32
C PHE A 291 -7.06 3.51 1.19
N CYS A 292 -6.90 2.19 1.12
CA CYS A 292 -7.69 1.26 1.92
C CYS A 292 -7.44 1.45 3.43
N VAL A 293 -6.21 1.68 3.84
CA VAL A 293 -5.87 1.95 5.25
C VAL A 293 -6.57 3.21 5.75
N ILE A 294 -6.52 4.31 4.99
CA ILE A 294 -7.18 5.57 5.38
C ILE A 294 -8.70 5.39 5.47
N VAL A 295 -9.32 4.68 4.52
CA VAL A 295 -10.77 4.40 4.55
C VAL A 295 -11.13 3.54 5.76
N LEU A 296 -10.34 2.51 6.05
CA LEU A 296 -10.56 1.65 7.21
C LEU A 296 -10.35 2.41 8.53
N ASP A 297 -9.35 3.28 8.60
CA ASP A 297 -9.12 4.14 9.76
C ASP A 297 -10.32 5.03 10.06
N ALA A 298 -10.89 5.67 9.03
CA ALA A 298 -12.10 6.46 9.17
C ALA A 298 -13.30 5.62 9.65
N ILE A 299 -13.46 4.40 9.11
CA ILE A 299 -14.52 3.48 9.54
C ILE A 299 -14.34 3.07 11.02
N PHE A 300 -13.12 2.70 11.42
CA PHE A 300 -12.83 2.38 12.81
C PHE A 300 -13.09 3.55 13.75
N SER A 301 -12.68 4.77 13.36
CA SER A 301 -12.89 5.98 14.17
C SER A 301 -14.39 6.27 14.38
N ILE A 302 -15.23 6.04 13.35
CA ILE A 302 -16.70 6.15 13.47
C ILE A 302 -17.24 5.05 14.39
N ILE A 303 -16.80 3.80 14.24
CA ILE A 303 -17.27 2.68 15.06
C ILE A 303 -16.91 2.92 16.53
N PHE A 304 -15.70 3.36 16.83
CA PHE A 304 -15.28 3.64 18.21
C PHE A 304 -16.02 4.84 18.80
N LEU A 305 -16.34 5.85 18.00
CA LEU A 305 -17.17 6.97 18.43
C LEU A 305 -18.59 6.53 18.80
N LEU A 306 -19.19 5.62 18.00
CA LEU A 306 -20.52 5.06 18.27
C LEU A 306 -20.55 4.10 19.47
N ALA A 307 -19.40 3.51 19.80
CA ALA A 307 -19.24 2.62 20.94
C ALA A 307 -18.88 3.36 22.25
N ASP A 308 -18.82 4.71 22.23
CA ASP A 308 -18.41 5.55 23.38
C ASP A 308 -17.00 5.18 23.93
N VAL A 309 -16.06 4.84 23.02
CA VAL A 309 -14.70 4.42 23.36
C VAL A 309 -13.65 5.39 22.79
#